data_9cc8e6a771de8e5ff9a3f84751bcaf89
#
_entry.id   9cc8e6a771de8e5ff9a3f84751bcaf89
#
_cell.length_a   1.000
_cell.length_b   1.000
_cell.length_c   1.000
_cell.angle_alpha   90.00
_cell.angle_beta   90.00
_cell.angle_gamma   90.00
#
_symmetry.space_group_name_H-M   'P 1'
#
loop_
_entity.id
_entity.type
_entity.pdbx_description
1 polymer ?
#
loop_
_entity_poly.entity_id
_entity_poly.type
_entity_poly.pdbx_seq_one_letter_code
_entity_poly.pdbx_strand_id
1 'polypeptide(L)'
;MEMTYKDVEISSDDYFKVSKSLEKLKEDVCAFYKIPHEKMRWYHVVNYLKETNRVIFSYQSLPKEFNGKTKKYGDRIVTILNTNSDNNDGRRHFTALHEVTHAILHIKGSKPGLTLYSNNITSPSRDFKEVQADLGASELMFPKEALLYTCAKRYSFFKMCDIFECSHGALNTRLLNYLVFEMQIDINTALTVVNSFRYRGNLGLCWIIGGSEYIAQSYLEFRNGFYEYDVQEDFQAFSEFLKMCETAYDDCTLLERKILYKYYISTFLNY
;
A
#
# COMPACT_ATOMS: atom_id res chain seq x y z
N MET A 1 -0.39 2.26 16.57
CA MET A 1 -1.09 3.42 15.96
C MET A 1 -2.44 2.92 15.45
N GLU A 2 -3.44 3.73 15.53
CA GLU A 2 -4.81 3.39 15.13
C GLU A 2 -5.28 4.39 14.06
N MET A 3 -6.08 3.92 13.11
CA MET A 3 -6.66 4.74 12.07
C MET A 3 -8.12 4.32 11.85
N THR A 4 -9.02 5.27 11.79
CA THR A 4 -10.42 4.99 11.46
C THR A 4 -10.57 4.88 9.94
N TYR A 5 -10.94 3.71 9.47
CA TYR A 5 -11.19 3.43 8.07
C TYR A 5 -12.69 3.18 7.85
N LYS A 6 -13.39 4.16 7.26
CA LYS A 6 -14.83 4.06 7.00
C LYS A 6 -15.63 3.60 8.23
N ASP A 7 -15.42 4.28 9.36
CA ASP A 7 -16.06 4.02 10.66
C ASP A 7 -15.61 2.75 11.40
N VAL A 8 -14.59 2.04 10.90
CA VAL A 8 -13.95 0.92 11.59
C VAL A 8 -12.55 1.32 12.04
N GLU A 9 -12.28 1.14 13.30
CA GLU A 9 -10.95 1.37 13.88
C GLU A 9 -10.01 0.21 13.50
N ILE A 10 -8.82 0.54 12.98
CA ILE A 10 -7.81 -0.42 12.55
C ILE A 10 -6.54 -0.13 13.31
N SER A 11 -6.04 -1.14 14.02
CA SER A 11 -4.73 -1.08 14.65
C SER A 11 -3.61 -1.41 13.66
N SER A 12 -2.37 -1.00 14.00
CA SER A 12 -1.18 -1.44 13.26
C SER A 12 -1.06 -2.97 13.23
N ASP A 13 -1.44 -3.64 14.31
CA ASP A 13 -1.41 -5.10 14.37
C ASP A 13 -2.34 -5.75 13.36
N ASP A 14 -3.53 -5.19 13.15
CA ASP A 14 -4.49 -5.70 12.17
C ASP A 14 -3.98 -5.51 10.75
N TYR A 15 -3.40 -4.34 10.46
CA TYR A 15 -2.76 -4.06 9.19
C TYR A 15 -1.64 -5.07 8.89
N PHE A 16 -0.70 -5.26 9.82
CA PHE A 16 0.42 -6.19 9.62
C PHE A 16 0.00 -7.66 9.58
N LYS A 17 -1.07 -8.07 10.30
CA LYS A 17 -1.64 -9.41 10.18
C LYS A 17 -2.16 -9.68 8.76
N VAL A 18 -2.87 -8.73 8.16
CA VAL A 18 -3.36 -8.84 6.77
C VAL A 18 -2.18 -8.93 5.81
N SER A 19 -1.21 -8.02 5.90
CA SER A 19 -0.02 -8.00 5.04
C SER A 19 0.75 -9.31 5.11
N LYS A 20 1.06 -9.79 6.32
CA LYS A 20 1.76 -11.06 6.56
C LYS A 20 1.01 -12.28 6.00
N SER A 21 -0.31 -12.28 6.08
CA SER A 21 -1.14 -13.38 5.57
C SER A 21 -1.09 -13.51 4.04
N LEU A 22 -0.74 -12.44 3.34
CA LEU A 22 -0.62 -12.40 1.88
C LEU A 22 0.81 -12.60 1.37
N GLU A 23 1.81 -12.61 2.26
CA GLU A 23 3.23 -12.69 1.88
C GLU A 23 3.52 -13.93 1.05
N LYS A 24 3.04 -15.09 1.53
CA LYS A 24 3.23 -16.36 0.81
C LYS A 24 2.59 -16.35 -0.59
N LEU A 25 1.46 -15.67 -0.77
CA LEU A 25 0.86 -15.53 -2.10
C LEU A 25 1.74 -14.66 -3.01
N LYS A 26 2.28 -13.56 -2.52
CA LYS A 26 3.17 -12.67 -3.28
C LYS A 26 4.45 -13.41 -3.71
N GLU A 27 5.07 -14.15 -2.80
CA GLU A 27 6.23 -15.01 -3.10
C GLU A 27 5.91 -16.05 -4.18
N ASP A 28 4.79 -16.79 -4.02
CA ASP A 28 4.36 -17.83 -4.98
C ASP A 28 4.12 -17.25 -6.37
N VAL A 29 3.49 -16.07 -6.46
CA VAL A 29 3.24 -15.35 -7.72
C VAL A 29 4.56 -14.94 -8.39
N CYS A 30 5.46 -14.32 -7.64
CA CYS A 30 6.76 -13.89 -8.16
C CYS A 30 7.61 -15.06 -8.63
N ALA A 31 7.63 -16.17 -7.88
CA ALA A 31 8.33 -17.40 -8.24
C ALA A 31 7.74 -18.03 -9.51
N PHE A 32 6.41 -18.09 -9.64
CA PHE A 32 5.71 -18.69 -10.78
C PHE A 32 6.02 -17.96 -12.08
N TYR A 33 5.97 -16.63 -12.09
CA TYR A 33 6.27 -15.81 -13.28
C TYR A 33 7.76 -15.47 -13.42
N LYS A 34 8.61 -15.87 -12.47
CA LYS A 34 10.05 -15.52 -12.43
C LYS A 34 10.30 -14.02 -12.53
N ILE A 35 9.52 -13.24 -11.80
CA ILE A 35 9.62 -11.79 -11.72
C ILE A 35 10.04 -11.34 -10.32
N PRO A 36 10.79 -10.24 -10.19
CA PRO A 36 11.06 -9.66 -8.89
C PRO A 36 9.81 -8.95 -8.33
N HIS A 37 9.73 -8.80 -7.01
CA HIS A 37 8.55 -8.27 -6.31
C HIS A 37 8.14 -6.87 -6.81
N GLU A 38 9.08 -5.99 -7.14
CA GLU A 38 8.79 -4.65 -7.67
C GLU A 38 8.11 -4.67 -9.05
N LYS A 39 8.15 -5.80 -9.76
CA LYS A 39 7.46 -6.00 -11.04
C LYS A 39 6.09 -6.68 -10.89
N MET A 40 5.72 -7.16 -9.70
CA MET A 40 4.41 -7.75 -9.48
C MET A 40 3.30 -6.73 -9.72
N ARG A 41 2.22 -7.16 -10.37
CA ARG A 41 1.02 -6.36 -10.68
C ARG A 41 -0.23 -7.19 -10.40
N TRP A 42 -1.37 -6.52 -10.28
CA TRP A 42 -2.65 -7.13 -9.97
C TRP A 42 -2.98 -8.35 -10.87
N TYR A 43 -2.70 -8.26 -12.16
CA TYR A 43 -2.99 -9.34 -13.11
C TYR A 43 -2.11 -10.58 -12.91
N HIS A 44 -0.89 -10.45 -12.42
CA HIS A 44 -0.07 -11.61 -12.05
C HIS A 44 -0.75 -12.40 -10.93
N VAL A 45 -1.30 -11.74 -9.92
CA VAL A 45 -2.02 -12.39 -8.82
C VAL A 45 -3.26 -13.12 -9.33
N VAL A 46 -4.09 -12.45 -10.10
CA VAL A 46 -5.35 -13.01 -10.63
C VAL A 46 -5.07 -14.17 -11.57
N ASN A 47 -4.11 -14.03 -12.49
CA ASN A 47 -3.77 -15.07 -13.46
C ASN A 47 -3.12 -16.29 -12.77
N TYR A 48 -2.21 -16.08 -11.83
CA TYR A 48 -1.64 -17.15 -11.03
C TYR A 48 -2.72 -18.02 -10.35
N LEU A 49 -3.70 -17.38 -9.71
CA LEU A 49 -4.77 -18.09 -9.04
C LEU A 49 -5.69 -18.84 -10.01
N LYS A 50 -5.89 -18.32 -11.24
CA LYS A 50 -6.62 -19.00 -12.32
C LYS A 50 -5.82 -20.21 -12.84
N GLU A 51 -4.56 -20.01 -13.21
CA GLU A 51 -3.69 -21.02 -13.82
C GLU A 51 -3.41 -22.18 -12.86
N THR A 52 -3.32 -21.89 -11.56
CA THR A 52 -3.13 -22.91 -10.52
C THR A 52 -4.45 -23.53 -10.02
N ASN A 53 -5.59 -23.13 -10.56
CA ASN A 53 -6.92 -23.56 -10.15
C ASN A 53 -7.23 -23.35 -8.64
N ARG A 54 -6.52 -22.41 -7.98
CA ARG A 54 -6.76 -22.09 -6.56
C ARG A 54 -8.05 -21.30 -6.35
N VAL A 55 -8.40 -20.45 -7.32
CA VAL A 55 -9.65 -19.68 -7.34
C VAL A 55 -10.22 -19.71 -8.76
N ILE A 56 -11.51 -20.00 -8.86
CA ILE A 56 -12.25 -19.93 -10.11
C ILE A 56 -12.89 -18.56 -10.23
N PHE A 57 -12.52 -17.82 -11.27
CA PHE A 57 -13.13 -16.51 -11.55
C PHE A 57 -14.26 -16.67 -12.56
N SER A 58 -15.42 -16.08 -12.24
CA SER A 58 -16.58 -15.99 -13.10
C SER A 58 -17.04 -14.54 -13.22
N TYR A 59 -17.60 -14.18 -14.37
CA TYR A 59 -18.13 -12.86 -14.63
C TYR A 59 -19.63 -12.99 -14.84
N GLN A 60 -20.42 -12.34 -13.99
CA GLN A 60 -21.88 -12.45 -14.01
C GLN A 60 -22.53 -11.08 -13.80
N SER A 61 -23.71 -10.90 -14.37
CA SER A 61 -24.55 -9.75 -14.03
C SER A 61 -25.15 -9.97 -12.63
N LEU A 62 -24.72 -9.16 -11.68
CA LEU A 62 -25.25 -9.07 -10.32
C LEU A 62 -26.05 -7.77 -10.17
N PRO A 63 -26.89 -7.65 -9.13
CA PRO A 63 -27.47 -6.36 -8.77
C PRO A 63 -26.41 -5.28 -8.60
N LYS A 64 -26.73 -4.01 -8.96
CA LYS A 64 -25.75 -2.91 -9.01
C LYS A 64 -25.12 -2.57 -7.66
N GLU A 65 -25.76 -2.90 -6.56
CA GLU A 65 -25.27 -2.75 -5.19
C GLU A 65 -24.07 -3.65 -4.86
N PHE A 66 -23.87 -4.74 -5.63
CA PHE A 66 -22.73 -5.65 -5.42
C PHE A 66 -21.63 -5.42 -6.46
N ASN A 67 -20.39 -5.36 -6.01
CA ASN A 67 -19.21 -5.35 -6.89
C ASN A 67 -18.77 -6.77 -7.26
N GLY A 68 -18.88 -7.70 -6.32
CA GLY A 68 -18.51 -9.09 -6.47
C GLY A 68 -19.01 -9.95 -5.32
N LYS A 69 -18.68 -11.20 -5.37
CA LYS A 69 -18.90 -12.15 -4.27
C LYS A 69 -17.92 -13.32 -4.37
N THR A 70 -17.49 -13.81 -3.23
CA THR A 70 -16.67 -15.01 -3.13
C THR A 70 -17.38 -16.07 -2.31
N LYS A 71 -17.38 -17.30 -2.79
CA LYS A 71 -18.08 -18.44 -2.19
C LYS A 71 -17.27 -19.71 -2.25
N LYS A 72 -17.41 -20.54 -1.21
CA LYS A 72 -16.82 -21.88 -1.15
C LYS A 72 -17.84 -22.94 -1.58
N TYR A 73 -17.47 -23.73 -2.58
CA TYR A 73 -18.22 -24.90 -3.06
C TYR A 73 -17.36 -26.16 -2.87
N GLY A 74 -17.64 -26.94 -1.83
CA GLY A 74 -16.75 -28.06 -1.45
C GLY A 74 -15.34 -27.52 -1.16
N ASP A 75 -14.34 -28.02 -1.87
CA ASP A 75 -12.95 -27.56 -1.76
C ASP A 75 -12.58 -26.44 -2.74
N ARG A 76 -13.51 -26.04 -3.59
CA ARG A 76 -13.28 -24.97 -4.59
C ARG A 76 -13.74 -23.63 -4.08
N ILE A 77 -12.96 -22.60 -4.38
CA ILE A 77 -13.31 -21.20 -4.13
C ILE A 77 -13.68 -20.58 -5.48
N VAL A 78 -14.85 -19.96 -5.53
CA VAL A 78 -15.37 -19.28 -6.72
C VAL A 78 -15.56 -17.81 -6.40
N THR A 79 -14.90 -16.98 -7.16
CA THR A 79 -15.05 -15.52 -7.13
C THR A 79 -15.84 -15.07 -8.33
N ILE A 80 -16.94 -14.35 -8.10
CA ILE A 80 -17.81 -13.80 -9.14
C ILE A 80 -17.66 -12.29 -9.14
N LEU A 81 -17.27 -11.73 -10.27
CA LEU A 81 -17.14 -10.30 -10.50
C LEU A 81 -18.36 -9.79 -11.25
N ASN A 82 -18.92 -8.66 -10.79
CA ASN A 82 -20.12 -8.10 -11.38
C ASN A 82 -19.82 -7.39 -12.70
N THR A 83 -20.46 -7.84 -13.79
CA THR A 83 -20.40 -7.19 -15.10
C THR A 83 -21.33 -6.00 -15.24
N ASN A 84 -22.33 -5.87 -14.36
CA ASN A 84 -23.34 -4.81 -14.37
C ASN A 84 -22.93 -3.58 -13.51
N SER A 85 -21.68 -3.52 -13.05
CA SER A 85 -21.17 -2.38 -12.30
C SER A 85 -20.62 -1.31 -13.26
N ASP A 86 -20.99 -0.04 -13.04
CA ASP A 86 -20.49 1.12 -13.79
C ASP A 86 -19.03 1.49 -13.40
N ASN A 87 -18.24 0.50 -12.95
CA ASN A 87 -16.90 0.69 -12.47
C ASN A 87 -15.90 0.86 -13.62
N ASN A 88 -15.00 1.81 -13.49
CA ASN A 88 -13.82 1.92 -14.35
C ASN A 88 -12.88 0.72 -14.11
N ASP A 89 -11.94 0.50 -15.03
CA ASP A 89 -11.03 -0.65 -14.99
C ASP A 89 -10.22 -0.74 -13.69
N GLY A 90 -9.66 0.37 -13.22
CA GLY A 90 -8.91 0.39 -11.96
C GLY A 90 -9.74 -0.04 -10.74
N ARG A 91 -11.05 0.24 -10.73
CA ARG A 91 -11.96 -0.23 -9.69
C ARG A 91 -12.29 -1.71 -9.84
N ARG A 92 -12.41 -2.21 -11.08
CA ARG A 92 -12.59 -3.64 -11.36
C ARG A 92 -11.39 -4.46 -10.91
N HIS A 93 -10.17 -3.96 -11.17
CA HIS A 93 -8.93 -4.60 -10.73
C HIS A 93 -8.87 -4.68 -9.20
N PHE A 94 -9.19 -3.57 -8.51
CA PHE A 94 -9.26 -3.53 -7.06
C PHE A 94 -10.30 -4.52 -6.51
N THR A 95 -11.50 -4.56 -7.10
CA THR A 95 -12.55 -5.52 -6.73
C THR A 95 -12.09 -6.97 -6.88
N ALA A 96 -11.37 -7.30 -7.96
CA ALA A 96 -10.86 -8.65 -8.15
C ALA A 96 -9.89 -9.04 -7.02
N LEU A 97 -8.99 -8.14 -6.61
CA LEU A 97 -8.07 -8.38 -5.50
C LEU A 97 -8.75 -8.39 -4.14
N HIS A 98 -9.81 -7.60 -3.95
CA HIS A 98 -10.66 -7.62 -2.77
C HIS A 98 -11.32 -9.01 -2.57
N GLU A 99 -11.88 -9.56 -3.64
CA GLU A 99 -12.44 -10.91 -3.62
C GLU A 99 -11.36 -11.99 -3.42
N VAL A 100 -10.16 -11.81 -3.98
CA VAL A 100 -9.01 -12.67 -3.72
C VAL A 100 -8.65 -12.66 -2.23
N THR A 101 -8.66 -11.49 -1.61
CA THR A 101 -8.37 -11.36 -0.17
C THR A 101 -9.42 -12.09 0.65
N HIS A 102 -10.72 -11.98 0.33
CA HIS A 102 -11.74 -12.80 0.95
C HIS A 102 -11.50 -14.31 0.78
N ALA A 103 -11.10 -14.73 -0.41
CA ALA A 103 -10.79 -16.13 -0.68
C ALA A 103 -9.67 -16.67 0.22
N ILE A 104 -8.63 -15.89 0.43
CA ILE A 104 -7.43 -16.27 1.19
C ILE A 104 -7.67 -16.17 2.70
N LEU A 105 -8.17 -15.03 3.18
CA LEU A 105 -8.24 -14.73 4.62
C LEU A 105 -9.51 -15.32 5.28
N HIS A 106 -10.64 -15.33 4.58
CA HIS A 106 -11.92 -15.57 5.22
C HIS A 106 -12.59 -16.88 4.80
N ILE A 107 -12.24 -17.41 3.61
CA ILE A 107 -12.95 -18.54 3.03
C ILE A 107 -12.12 -19.83 3.02
N LYS A 108 -10.81 -19.77 2.78
CA LYS A 108 -9.95 -20.94 2.61
C LYS A 108 -10.09 -21.97 3.74
N GLY A 109 -10.14 -21.52 5.00
CA GLY A 109 -10.30 -22.37 6.19
C GLY A 109 -11.74 -22.61 6.65
N SER A 110 -12.74 -22.05 5.96
CA SER A 110 -14.14 -22.06 6.39
C SER A 110 -14.89 -23.34 5.95
N LYS A 111 -16.08 -23.56 6.54
CA LYS A 111 -16.99 -24.62 6.11
C LYS A 111 -17.50 -24.35 4.69
N PRO A 112 -17.83 -25.43 3.90
CA PRO A 112 -18.49 -25.27 2.62
C PRO A 112 -19.80 -24.46 2.75
N GLY A 113 -20.13 -23.68 1.72
CA GLY A 113 -21.37 -22.88 1.68
C GLY A 113 -21.22 -21.42 2.16
N LEU A 114 -20.12 -21.06 2.84
CA LEU A 114 -19.89 -19.66 3.19
C LEU A 114 -19.83 -18.79 1.93
N THR A 115 -20.58 -17.68 1.96
CA THR A 115 -20.59 -16.68 0.88
C THR A 115 -20.32 -15.30 1.51
N LEU A 116 -19.41 -14.56 0.90
CA LEU A 116 -19.15 -13.15 1.23
C LEU A 116 -19.49 -12.29 0.02
N TYR A 117 -20.05 -11.13 0.26
CA TYR A 117 -20.46 -10.17 -0.77
C TYR A 117 -19.74 -8.85 -0.56
N SER A 118 -19.09 -8.34 -1.57
CA SER A 118 -18.58 -6.96 -1.56
C SER A 118 -19.67 -6.01 -2.10
N ASN A 119 -20.02 -5.01 -1.30
CA ASN A 119 -21.10 -4.08 -1.59
C ASN A 119 -20.57 -2.72 -2.06
N ASN A 120 -21.30 -2.11 -3.01
CA ASN A 120 -21.09 -0.71 -3.38
C ASN A 120 -21.63 0.27 -2.34
N ILE A 121 -22.56 -0.18 -1.49
CA ILE A 121 -23.26 0.66 -0.54
C ILE A 121 -22.39 0.86 0.70
N THR A 122 -22.24 2.11 1.11
CA THR A 122 -21.76 2.49 2.44
C THR A 122 -22.78 2.02 3.49
N SER A 123 -22.66 0.77 3.93
CA SER A 123 -23.40 0.31 5.08
C SER A 123 -22.99 1.16 6.30
N PRO A 124 -23.93 1.57 7.17
CA PRO A 124 -23.61 2.34 8.38
C PRO A 124 -22.70 1.59 9.37
N SER A 125 -22.59 0.26 9.25
CA SER A 125 -21.61 -0.55 9.98
C SER A 125 -20.88 -1.47 9.00
N ARG A 126 -19.65 -1.12 8.63
CA ARG A 126 -18.84 -1.97 7.76
C ARG A 126 -18.27 -3.13 8.59
N ASP A 127 -18.44 -4.36 8.09
CA ASP A 127 -17.85 -5.55 8.73
C ASP A 127 -16.31 -5.42 8.67
N PHE A 128 -15.64 -5.76 9.77
CA PHE A 128 -14.18 -5.79 9.88
C PHE A 128 -13.53 -6.63 8.77
N LYS A 129 -14.20 -7.70 8.31
CA LYS A 129 -13.74 -8.51 7.17
C LYS A 129 -13.68 -7.75 5.85
N GLU A 130 -14.61 -6.83 5.62
CA GLU A 130 -14.60 -5.97 4.44
C GLU A 130 -13.40 -5.00 4.47
N VAL A 131 -13.08 -4.49 5.66
CA VAL A 131 -11.90 -3.65 5.85
C VAL A 131 -10.62 -4.44 5.64
N GLN A 132 -10.53 -5.66 6.18
CA GLN A 132 -9.39 -6.56 5.92
C GLN A 132 -9.25 -6.89 4.42
N ALA A 133 -10.37 -7.07 3.72
CA ALA A 133 -10.36 -7.31 2.28
C ALA A 133 -9.89 -6.09 1.48
N ASP A 134 -10.27 -4.87 1.87
CA ASP A 134 -9.75 -3.64 1.27
C ASP A 134 -8.26 -3.45 1.52
N LEU A 135 -7.78 -3.71 2.74
CA LEU A 135 -6.36 -3.65 3.07
C LEU A 135 -5.56 -4.66 2.25
N GLY A 136 -6.03 -5.90 2.17
CA GLY A 136 -5.35 -6.93 1.40
C GLY A 136 -5.38 -6.67 -0.10
N ALA A 137 -6.49 -6.15 -0.64
CA ALA A 137 -6.55 -5.70 -2.04
C ALA A 137 -5.52 -4.60 -2.31
N SER A 138 -5.39 -3.67 -1.38
CA SER A 138 -4.40 -2.59 -1.46
C SER A 138 -2.95 -3.14 -1.44
N GLU A 139 -2.66 -4.11 -0.57
CA GLU A 139 -1.35 -4.79 -0.51
C GLU A 139 -1.01 -5.57 -1.79
N LEU A 140 -1.98 -6.24 -2.38
CA LEU A 140 -1.79 -7.01 -3.61
C LEU A 140 -1.71 -6.12 -4.86
N MET A 141 -2.42 -4.99 -4.88
CA MET A 141 -2.37 -4.02 -5.97
C MET A 141 -1.07 -3.21 -5.98
N PHE A 142 -0.59 -2.87 -4.79
CA PHE A 142 0.60 -2.05 -4.57
C PHE A 142 1.56 -2.77 -3.61
N PRO A 143 2.24 -3.85 -4.05
CA PRO A 143 3.23 -4.51 -3.20
C PRO A 143 4.25 -3.49 -2.69
N LYS A 144 4.71 -3.69 -1.46
CA LYS A 144 5.66 -2.77 -0.82
C LYS A 144 6.87 -2.47 -1.71
N GLU A 145 7.48 -3.49 -2.27
CA GLU A 145 8.67 -3.38 -3.13
C GLU A 145 8.37 -2.60 -4.40
N ALA A 146 7.18 -2.79 -4.99
CA ALA A 146 6.75 -2.04 -6.18
C ALA A 146 6.49 -0.55 -5.84
N LEU A 147 5.92 -0.27 -4.66
CA LEU A 147 5.71 1.09 -4.17
C LEU A 147 7.06 1.78 -3.92
N LEU A 148 7.98 1.15 -3.20
CA LEU A 148 9.34 1.65 -2.96
C LEU A 148 10.08 1.92 -4.28
N TYR A 149 10.02 0.98 -5.22
CA TYR A 149 10.64 1.13 -6.54
C TYR A 149 10.11 2.34 -7.32
N THR A 150 8.77 2.53 -7.36
CA THR A 150 8.18 3.66 -8.08
C THR A 150 8.47 5.00 -7.41
N CYS A 151 8.55 5.05 -6.09
CA CYS A 151 9.00 6.22 -5.35
C CYS A 151 10.49 6.51 -5.59
N ALA A 152 11.37 5.51 -5.53
CA ALA A 152 12.80 5.67 -5.82
C ALA A 152 13.05 6.18 -7.25
N LYS A 153 12.15 5.85 -8.21
CA LYS A 153 12.15 6.42 -9.57
C LYS A 153 11.53 7.82 -9.65
N ARG A 154 11.02 8.35 -8.54
CA ARG A 154 10.40 9.68 -8.45
C ARG A 154 9.27 9.87 -9.47
N TYR A 155 8.47 8.80 -9.69
CA TYR A 155 7.30 8.90 -10.55
C TYR A 155 6.23 9.78 -9.91
N SER A 156 5.56 10.59 -10.72
CA SER A 156 4.43 11.39 -10.25
C SER A 156 3.25 10.51 -9.83
N PHE A 157 2.34 11.06 -9.04
CA PHE A 157 1.12 10.37 -8.60
C PHE A 157 0.35 9.75 -9.78
N PHE A 158 0.14 10.51 -10.85
CA PHE A 158 -0.61 10.01 -12.02
C PHE A 158 0.16 8.94 -12.78
N LYS A 159 1.49 9.07 -12.90
CA LYS A 159 2.31 8.03 -13.51
C LYS A 159 2.28 6.73 -12.71
N MET A 160 2.21 6.80 -11.38
CA MET A 160 2.02 5.62 -10.54
C MET A 160 0.63 5.00 -10.74
N CYS A 161 -0.44 5.82 -10.88
CA CYS A 161 -1.78 5.31 -11.21
C CYS A 161 -1.79 4.53 -12.53
N ASP A 162 -1.10 5.04 -13.57
CA ASP A 162 -0.96 4.35 -14.86
C ASP A 162 -0.21 3.02 -14.73
N ILE A 163 0.92 3.01 -14.00
CA ILE A 163 1.75 1.81 -13.81
C ILE A 163 1.00 0.69 -13.09
N PHE A 164 0.20 1.06 -12.08
CA PHE A 164 -0.58 0.12 -11.28
C PHE A 164 -1.97 -0.14 -11.85
N GLU A 165 -2.37 0.55 -12.91
CA GLU A 165 -3.71 0.48 -13.52
C GLU A 165 -4.82 0.63 -12.48
N CYS A 166 -4.70 1.66 -11.62
CA CYS A 166 -5.53 1.84 -10.45
C CYS A 166 -6.30 3.16 -10.45
N SER A 167 -7.32 3.26 -9.61
CA SER A 167 -7.99 4.54 -9.35
C SER A 167 -7.13 5.46 -8.48
N HIS A 168 -7.30 6.78 -8.65
CA HIS A 168 -6.66 7.78 -7.80
C HIS A 168 -6.94 7.57 -6.30
N GLY A 169 -8.17 7.13 -5.97
CA GLY A 169 -8.55 6.84 -4.59
C GLY A 169 -7.79 5.64 -4.01
N ALA A 170 -7.60 4.58 -4.79
CA ALA A 170 -6.87 3.40 -4.34
C ALA A 170 -5.41 3.71 -4.03
N LEU A 171 -4.71 4.42 -4.93
CA LEU A 171 -3.32 4.84 -4.67
C LEU A 171 -3.22 5.79 -3.49
N ASN A 172 -4.14 6.77 -3.40
CA ASN A 172 -4.17 7.71 -2.27
C ASN A 172 -4.29 6.98 -0.92
N THR A 173 -5.20 6.02 -0.83
CA THR A 173 -5.39 5.20 0.39
C THR A 173 -4.16 4.36 0.69
N ARG A 174 -3.52 3.76 -0.33
CA ARG A 174 -2.29 2.97 -0.12
C ARG A 174 -1.14 3.79 0.41
N LEU A 175 -0.92 4.99 -0.13
CA LEU A 175 0.12 5.90 0.35
C LEU A 175 -0.14 6.34 1.79
N LEU A 176 -1.39 6.66 2.14
CA LEU A 176 -1.77 6.98 3.52
C LEU A 176 -1.51 5.81 4.46
N ASN A 177 -1.95 4.61 4.11
CA ASN A 177 -1.73 3.42 4.92
C ASN A 177 -0.23 3.16 5.14
N TYR A 178 0.59 3.32 4.09
CA TYR A 178 2.03 3.16 4.20
C TYR A 178 2.65 4.15 5.17
N LEU A 179 2.33 5.45 5.04
CA LEU A 179 2.85 6.49 5.92
C LEU A 179 2.42 6.29 7.38
N VAL A 180 1.14 5.92 7.59
CA VAL A 180 0.59 5.77 8.95
C VAL A 180 1.08 4.49 9.61
N PHE A 181 0.96 3.34 8.96
CA PHE A 181 1.22 2.05 9.60
C PHE A 181 2.68 1.63 9.51
N GLU A 182 3.36 1.84 8.38
CA GLU A 182 4.73 1.39 8.21
C GLU A 182 5.76 2.44 8.66
N MET A 183 5.47 3.73 8.44
CA MET A 183 6.37 4.81 8.86
C MET A 183 5.95 5.51 10.16
N GLN A 184 4.81 5.12 10.75
CA GLN A 184 4.29 5.65 12.02
C GLN A 184 4.10 7.17 12.01
N ILE A 185 3.74 7.73 10.87
CA ILE A 185 3.42 9.15 10.71
C ILE A 185 1.97 9.38 11.10
N ASP A 186 1.69 10.43 11.86
CA ASP A 186 0.30 10.77 12.22
C ASP A 186 -0.55 11.07 10.97
N ILE A 187 -1.84 10.78 11.06
CA ILE A 187 -2.75 10.82 9.91
C ILE A 187 -2.85 12.20 9.26
N ASN A 188 -2.82 13.28 10.04
CA ASN A 188 -2.95 14.65 9.51
C ASN A 188 -1.70 15.04 8.71
N THR A 189 -0.53 14.69 9.22
CA THR A 189 0.75 14.86 8.53
C THR A 189 0.78 14.01 7.26
N ALA A 190 0.39 12.73 7.33
CA ALA A 190 0.31 11.84 6.17
C ALA A 190 -0.63 12.38 5.08
N LEU A 191 -1.83 12.86 5.46
CA LEU A 191 -2.78 13.50 4.55
C LEU A 191 -2.17 14.73 3.86
N THR A 192 -1.45 15.56 4.60
CA THR A 192 -0.81 16.77 4.05
C THR A 192 0.25 16.40 2.99
N VAL A 193 1.09 15.42 3.27
CA VAL A 193 2.14 14.95 2.37
C VAL A 193 1.54 14.30 1.11
N VAL A 194 0.57 13.39 1.27
CA VAL A 194 -0.08 12.71 0.13
C VAL A 194 -0.84 13.72 -0.75
N ASN A 195 -1.54 14.69 -0.16
CA ASN A 195 -2.22 15.74 -0.91
C ASN A 195 -1.24 16.65 -1.66
N SER A 196 -0.11 17.00 -1.06
CA SER A 196 0.96 17.76 -1.72
C SER A 196 1.51 17.00 -2.94
N PHE A 197 1.78 15.71 -2.80
CA PHE A 197 2.21 14.84 -3.89
C PHE A 197 1.16 14.75 -5.01
N ARG A 198 -0.11 14.50 -4.64
CA ARG A 198 -1.20 14.31 -5.60
C ARG A 198 -1.56 15.58 -6.36
N TYR A 199 -1.74 16.70 -5.67
CA TYR A 199 -2.34 17.91 -6.24
C TYR A 199 -1.34 18.99 -6.64
N ARG A 200 -0.14 18.97 -6.04
CA ARG A 200 0.91 19.96 -6.31
C ARG A 200 2.11 19.36 -7.06
N GLY A 201 2.15 18.03 -7.22
CA GLY A 201 3.28 17.34 -7.87
C GLY A 201 4.56 17.35 -7.05
N ASN A 202 4.48 17.61 -5.73
CA ASN A 202 5.63 17.63 -4.85
C ASN A 202 6.19 16.22 -4.67
N LEU A 203 7.47 16.01 -4.96
CA LEU A 203 8.13 14.71 -4.92
C LEU A 203 8.73 14.33 -3.55
N GLY A 204 8.54 15.15 -2.53
CA GLY A 204 9.05 14.88 -1.17
C GLY A 204 8.53 13.56 -0.59
N LEU A 205 7.26 13.18 -0.89
CA LEU A 205 6.73 11.86 -0.54
C LEU A 205 7.60 10.73 -1.11
N CYS A 206 8.11 10.87 -2.32
CA CYS A 206 8.98 9.86 -2.93
C CYS A 206 10.30 9.69 -2.16
N TRP A 207 10.85 10.77 -1.62
CA TRP A 207 12.03 10.70 -0.75
C TRP A 207 11.72 10.06 0.60
N ILE A 208 10.55 10.35 1.19
CA ILE A 208 10.12 9.74 2.44
C ILE A 208 9.96 8.22 2.27
N ILE A 209 9.27 7.75 1.23
CA ILE A 209 8.98 6.34 1.03
C ILE A 209 10.16 5.58 0.42
N GLY A 210 10.78 6.11 -0.64
CA GLY A 210 11.78 5.41 -1.44
C GLY A 210 13.22 5.82 -1.18
N GLY A 211 13.46 6.87 -0.41
CA GLY A 211 14.78 7.47 -0.19
C GLY A 211 15.19 7.67 1.27
N SER A 212 14.29 7.45 2.23
CA SER A 212 14.55 7.77 3.65
C SER A 212 15.77 7.03 4.22
N GLU A 213 15.92 5.75 3.92
CA GLU A 213 17.05 4.93 4.37
C GLU A 213 18.36 5.42 3.75
N TYR A 214 18.36 5.70 2.45
CA TYR A 214 19.53 6.25 1.76
C TYR A 214 19.96 7.60 2.33
N ILE A 215 19.02 8.52 2.52
CA ILE A 215 19.29 9.85 3.11
C ILE A 215 19.82 9.72 4.55
N ALA A 216 19.21 8.87 5.36
CA ALA A 216 19.59 8.66 6.74
C ALA A 216 21.01 8.06 6.85
N GLN A 217 21.33 7.06 6.03
CA GLN A 217 22.65 6.46 5.97
C GLN A 217 23.72 7.46 5.48
N SER A 218 23.41 8.21 4.43
CA SER A 218 24.33 9.22 3.87
C SER A 218 24.60 10.34 4.87
N TYR A 219 23.61 10.75 5.66
CA TYR A 219 23.80 11.74 6.71
C TYR A 219 24.66 11.20 7.85
N LEU A 220 24.48 9.94 8.25
CA LEU A 220 25.31 9.29 9.26
C LEU A 220 26.78 9.25 8.81
N GLU A 221 27.04 8.88 7.56
CA GLU A 221 28.41 8.85 6.99
C GLU A 221 29.02 10.25 6.91
N PHE A 222 28.26 11.24 6.45
CA PHE A 222 28.67 12.65 6.42
C PHE A 222 29.05 13.13 7.80
N ARG A 223 28.22 12.89 8.80
CA ARG A 223 28.45 13.27 10.19
C ARG A 223 29.72 12.62 10.74
N ASN A 224 29.89 11.31 10.59
CA ASN A 224 31.05 10.57 11.08
C ASN A 224 32.36 10.99 10.38
N GLY A 225 32.32 11.52 9.16
CA GLY A 225 33.49 12.00 8.43
C GLY A 225 33.92 13.43 8.80
N PHE A 226 33.01 14.24 9.34
CA PHE A 226 33.28 15.67 9.58
C PHE A 226 33.22 16.11 11.03
N TYR A 227 32.64 15.28 11.93
CA TYR A 227 32.44 15.66 13.32
C TYR A 227 33.01 14.60 14.29
N GLU A 228 34.21 14.81 14.75
CA GLU A 228 34.82 14.02 15.83
C GLU A 228 34.27 14.35 17.24
N TYR A 229 33.42 15.36 17.38
CA TYR A 229 32.94 15.88 18.66
C TYR A 229 31.41 16.12 18.66
N ASP A 230 30.83 15.78 19.78
CA ASP A 230 29.50 15.96 20.36
C ASP A 230 28.70 17.18 19.83
N VAL A 231 28.26 17.09 18.56
CA VAL A 231 27.31 18.04 18.03
C VAL A 231 25.95 17.55 18.47
N GLN A 232 25.25 18.35 19.27
CA GLN A 232 23.81 18.13 19.52
C GLN A 232 23.15 17.91 18.18
N GLU A 233 22.42 16.78 18.05
CA GLU A 233 21.67 16.45 16.85
C GLU A 233 20.67 17.56 16.58
N ASP A 234 20.95 18.39 15.59
CA ASP A 234 20.16 19.53 15.23
C ASP A 234 19.58 19.33 13.83
N PHE A 235 18.28 19.53 13.71
CA PHE A 235 17.60 19.56 12.44
C PHE A 235 18.23 20.55 11.45
N GLN A 236 18.85 21.60 11.93
CA GLN A 236 19.54 22.57 11.07
C GLN A 236 20.74 21.94 10.37
N ALA A 237 21.59 21.18 11.09
CA ALA A 237 22.71 20.45 10.49
C ALA A 237 22.24 19.44 9.43
N PHE A 238 21.16 18.70 9.71
CA PHE A 238 20.55 17.81 8.74
C PHE A 238 20.01 18.57 7.52
N SER A 239 19.39 19.72 7.72
CA SER A 239 18.87 20.56 6.62
C SER A 239 19.98 21.12 5.73
N GLU A 240 21.14 21.49 6.32
CA GLU A 240 22.32 21.92 5.56
C GLU A 240 22.92 20.76 4.76
N PHE A 241 22.99 19.56 5.34
CA PHE A 241 23.36 18.36 4.60
C PHE A 241 22.44 18.10 3.41
N LEU A 242 21.11 18.20 3.60
CA LEU A 242 20.16 18.02 2.49
C LEU A 242 20.38 19.05 1.36
N LYS A 243 20.79 20.28 1.68
CA LYS A 243 21.13 21.28 0.64
C LYS A 243 22.29 20.82 -0.25
N MET A 244 23.24 20.05 0.31
CA MET A 244 24.31 19.44 -0.48
C MET A 244 23.80 18.30 -1.38
N CYS A 245 22.66 17.71 -1.01
CA CYS A 245 21.93 16.71 -1.82
C CYS A 245 20.89 17.39 -2.73
N GLU A 246 21.24 18.49 -3.39
CA GLU A 246 20.39 19.43 -4.17
C GLU A 246 18.98 18.93 -4.49
N THR A 247 18.86 17.78 -5.18
CA THR A 247 17.59 17.20 -5.62
C THR A 247 16.64 16.86 -4.45
N ALA A 248 17.16 16.29 -3.35
CA ALA A 248 16.35 15.95 -2.20
C ALA A 248 15.87 17.19 -1.45
N TYR A 249 16.69 18.23 -1.41
CA TYR A 249 16.31 19.50 -0.79
C TYR A 249 15.23 20.23 -1.56
N ASP A 250 15.33 20.28 -2.89
CA ASP A 250 14.38 20.98 -3.76
C ASP A 250 13.03 20.26 -3.84
N ASP A 251 13.04 18.93 -3.82
CA ASP A 251 11.82 18.12 -3.83
C ASP A 251 11.06 18.15 -2.50
N CYS A 252 11.74 18.44 -1.37
CA CYS A 252 11.16 18.32 -0.04
C CYS A 252 10.79 19.69 0.56
N THR A 253 9.54 19.84 0.97
CA THR A 253 9.10 20.91 1.85
C THR A 253 9.74 20.82 3.23
N LEU A 254 9.63 21.86 4.05
CA LEU A 254 10.09 21.86 5.44
C LEU A 254 9.49 20.70 6.25
N LEU A 255 8.22 20.35 6.01
CA LEU A 255 7.54 19.24 6.68
C LEU A 255 8.19 17.91 6.33
N GLU A 256 8.42 17.66 5.05
CA GLU A 256 9.01 16.41 4.56
C GLU A 256 10.47 16.24 5.02
N ARG A 257 11.25 17.33 5.06
CA ARG A 257 12.60 17.32 5.65
C ARG A 257 12.59 16.97 7.14
N LYS A 258 11.61 17.46 7.91
CA LYS A 258 11.43 17.07 9.32
C LYS A 258 11.06 15.60 9.48
N ILE A 259 10.28 15.02 8.56
CA ILE A 259 9.94 13.60 8.56
C ILE A 259 11.21 12.75 8.29
N LEU A 260 12.00 13.12 7.30
CA LEU A 260 13.26 12.44 6.99
C LEU A 260 14.24 12.52 8.17
N TYR A 261 14.33 13.66 8.83
CA TYR A 261 15.16 13.81 10.04
C TYR A 261 14.68 12.92 11.19
N LYS A 262 13.36 12.85 11.44
CA LYS A 262 12.81 11.94 12.46
C LYS A 262 13.12 10.48 12.12
N TYR A 263 13.02 10.09 10.86
CA TYR A 263 13.40 8.75 10.41
C TYR A 263 14.86 8.45 10.73
N TYR A 264 15.79 9.37 10.43
CA TYR A 264 17.20 9.25 10.79
C TYR A 264 17.39 9.05 12.31
N ILE A 265 16.78 9.92 13.13
CA ILE A 265 16.87 9.84 14.61
C ILE A 265 16.39 8.46 15.09
N SER A 266 15.20 8.02 14.65
CA SER A 266 14.62 6.74 15.10
C SER A 266 15.40 5.51 14.63
N THR A 267 16.11 5.62 13.51
CA THR A 267 16.83 4.48 12.92
C THR A 267 18.24 4.33 13.51
N PHE A 268 18.95 5.43 13.73
CA PHE A 268 20.38 5.39 14.07
C PHE A 268 20.74 5.87 15.47
N LEU A 269 19.86 6.61 16.14
CA LEU A 269 20.17 7.19 17.45
C LEU A 269 19.43 6.51 18.61
N ASN A 270 18.53 5.55 18.36
CA ASN A 270 17.83 4.76 19.40
C ASN A 270 17.16 5.63 20.50
N TYR A 271 16.49 6.74 20.14
CA TYR A 271 15.70 7.55 21.04
C TYR A 271 14.21 7.19 20.98
#